data_154f5bf585b5bcce936d88746bc20b0a
#
_entry.id   154f5bf585b5bcce936d88746bc20b0a
#
_cell.length_a   1.000
_cell.length_b   1.000
_cell.length_c   1.000
_cell.angle_alpha   90.00
_cell.angle_beta   90.00
_cell.angle_gamma   90.00
#
_symmetry.space_group_name_H-M   'P 1'
#
loop_
_entity.id
_entity.type
_entity.pdbx_description
1 polymer ?
#
loop_
_entity_poly.entity_id
_entity_poly.type
_entity_poly.pdbx_seq_one_letter_code
_entity_poly.pdbx_strand_id
1 'polypeptide(L)'
;MMEHVIDYMDRRTSRKVQMIRHFPDHDVTVRLNASLFEWVIENLSKNAVDAMEGAGTITLTIDDTLADRVIVEVSDTGKGIKKRDLRNVFRPGFTTKKRGWGLGLSLAKRIVEEYHHGRIFVKSSELGKGTTFRIELRR
;
A
#
# COMPACT_ATOMS: atom_id res chain seq x y z
N MET A 1 -1.38 13.28 7.83
CA MET A 1 -1.39 12.88 6.41
C MET A 1 -2.11 11.56 6.15
N MET A 2 -1.73 10.49 6.82
CA MET A 2 -2.37 9.17 6.59
C MET A 2 -3.85 9.15 6.94
N GLU A 3 -4.26 9.83 7.98
CA GLU A 3 -5.67 9.94 8.35
C GLU A 3 -6.49 10.61 7.24
N HIS A 4 -5.91 11.62 6.58
CA HIS A 4 -6.56 12.29 5.46
C HIS A 4 -6.80 11.33 4.29
N VAL A 5 -5.82 10.49 3.97
CA VAL A 5 -5.95 9.48 2.92
C VAL A 5 -7.03 8.46 3.29
N ILE A 6 -7.06 8.00 4.53
CA ILE A 6 -8.07 7.05 5.00
C ILE A 6 -9.47 7.64 4.89
N ASP A 7 -9.67 8.88 5.31
CA ASP A 7 -10.97 9.54 5.19
C ASP A 7 -11.41 9.64 3.72
N TYR A 8 -10.48 9.96 2.83
CA TYR A 8 -10.75 10.01 1.40
C TYR A 8 -11.15 8.63 0.86
N MET A 9 -10.41 7.58 1.23
CA MET A 9 -10.69 6.22 0.77
C MET A 9 -12.01 5.70 1.33
N ASP A 10 -12.34 5.99 2.58
CA ASP A 10 -13.61 5.59 3.18
C ASP A 10 -14.82 6.13 2.40
N ARG A 11 -14.70 7.31 1.83
CA ARG A 11 -15.77 7.91 1.00
C ARG A 11 -15.86 7.27 -0.39
N ARG A 12 -14.76 6.72 -0.89
CA ARG A 12 -14.66 6.21 -2.26
C ARG A 12 -14.79 4.70 -2.35
N THR A 13 -14.54 3.98 -1.27
CA THR A 13 -14.64 2.53 -1.26
C THR A 13 -16.06 2.05 -1.00
N SER A 14 -16.32 0.81 -1.39
CA SER A 14 -17.58 0.14 -1.06
C SER A 14 -17.75 0.03 0.46
N ARG A 15 -18.98 0.10 0.94
CA ARG A 15 -19.32 -0.16 2.35
C ARG A 15 -18.93 -1.56 2.81
N LYS A 16 -18.65 -2.47 1.87
CA LYS A 16 -18.20 -3.84 2.16
C LYS A 16 -16.71 -3.92 2.47
N VAL A 17 -15.98 -2.83 2.29
CA VAL A 17 -14.56 -2.76 2.62
C VAL A 17 -14.40 -2.04 3.95
N GLN A 18 -13.84 -2.74 4.93
CA GLN A 18 -13.51 -2.16 6.23
C GLN A 18 -12.07 -1.70 6.22
N MET A 19 -11.80 -0.51 6.75
CA MET A 19 -10.45 0.01 6.89
C MET A 19 -10.08 0.06 8.37
N ILE A 20 -8.97 -0.59 8.73
CA ILE A 20 -8.45 -0.65 10.08
C ILE A 20 -7.13 0.12 10.13
N ARG A 21 -6.92 0.91 11.17
CA ARG A 21 -5.71 1.70 11.40
C ARG A 21 -4.96 1.21 12.62
N HIS A 22 -3.67 0.98 12.46
CA HIS A 22 -2.75 0.70 13.55
C HIS A 22 -1.65 1.76 13.52
N PHE A 23 -1.92 2.91 14.13
CA PHE A 23 -1.04 4.06 14.14
C PHE A 23 -0.52 4.31 15.55
N PRO A 24 0.71 4.85 15.69
CA PRO A 24 1.18 5.32 16.99
C PRO A 24 0.23 6.36 17.58
N ASP A 25 0.22 6.47 18.89
CA ASP A 25 -0.60 7.44 19.63
C ASP A 25 0.03 8.84 19.69
N HIS A 26 1.11 9.04 18.96
CA HIS A 26 1.84 10.30 18.86
C HIS A 26 2.14 10.62 17.40
N ASP A 27 2.52 11.87 17.13
CA ASP A 27 2.86 12.29 15.77
C ASP A 27 4.14 11.62 15.28
N VAL A 28 4.12 11.18 14.04
CA VAL A 28 5.27 10.58 13.37
C VAL A 28 5.76 11.55 12.31
N THR A 29 7.03 11.95 12.41
CA THR A 29 7.64 12.89 11.48
C THR A 29 8.69 12.18 10.63
N VAL A 30 8.53 12.32 9.30
CA VAL A 30 9.49 11.82 8.33
C VAL A 30 9.46 12.77 7.13
N ARG A 31 10.61 12.95 6.48
CA ARG A 31 10.67 13.78 5.28
C ARG A 31 9.99 13.07 4.11
N LEU A 32 8.95 13.69 3.57
CA LEU A 32 8.27 13.16 2.40
C LEU A 32 7.52 14.26 1.67
N ASN A 33 7.25 13.99 0.40
CA ASN A 33 6.33 14.80 -0.38
C ASN A 33 4.91 14.27 -0.12
N ALA A 34 4.12 15.03 0.60
CA ALA A 34 2.79 14.59 1.04
C ALA A 34 1.90 14.17 -0.13
N SER A 35 1.85 14.97 -1.19
CA SER A 35 1.00 14.66 -2.35
C SER A 35 1.43 13.38 -3.06
N LEU A 36 2.72 13.18 -3.26
CA LEU A 36 3.24 11.97 -3.90
C LEU A 36 3.02 10.74 -3.02
N PHE A 37 3.24 10.88 -1.73
CA PHE A 37 3.07 9.76 -0.80
C PHE A 37 1.60 9.37 -0.65
N GLU A 38 0.71 10.34 -0.57
CA GLU A 38 -0.74 10.08 -0.56
C GLU A 38 -1.16 9.31 -1.81
N TRP A 39 -0.62 9.68 -2.98
CA TRP A 39 -0.89 8.96 -4.22
C TRP A 39 -0.45 7.49 -4.13
N VAL A 40 0.73 7.22 -3.52
CA VAL A 40 1.22 5.85 -3.33
C VAL A 40 0.24 5.05 -2.46
N ILE A 41 -0.19 5.61 -1.34
CA ILE A 41 -1.12 4.93 -0.43
C ILE A 41 -2.48 4.71 -1.09
N GLU A 42 -3.00 5.70 -1.82
CA GLU A 42 -4.24 5.52 -2.58
C GLU A 42 -4.12 4.40 -3.60
N ASN A 43 -3.01 4.35 -4.32
CA ASN A 43 -2.79 3.34 -5.34
C ASN A 43 -2.73 1.93 -4.75
N LEU A 44 -2.00 1.76 -3.64
CA LEU A 44 -1.95 0.49 -2.93
C LEU A 44 -3.33 0.10 -2.39
N SER A 45 -4.09 1.06 -1.87
CA SER A 45 -5.43 0.82 -1.35
C SER A 45 -6.41 0.43 -2.45
N LYS A 46 -6.33 1.06 -3.62
CA LYS A 46 -7.15 0.68 -4.77
C LYS A 46 -6.84 -0.73 -5.25
N ASN A 47 -5.55 -1.10 -5.27
CA ASN A 47 -5.15 -2.46 -5.61
C ASN A 47 -5.70 -3.46 -4.59
N ALA A 48 -5.70 -3.11 -3.32
CA ALA A 48 -6.27 -3.95 -2.27
C ALA A 48 -7.78 -4.15 -2.47
N VAL A 49 -8.52 -3.09 -2.75
CA VAL A 49 -9.96 -3.18 -3.03
C VAL A 49 -10.22 -4.12 -4.23
N ASP A 50 -9.45 -3.96 -5.29
CA ASP A 50 -9.59 -4.81 -6.48
C ASP A 50 -9.28 -6.28 -6.16
N ALA A 51 -8.23 -6.53 -5.38
CA ALA A 51 -7.85 -7.89 -4.99
C ALA A 51 -8.91 -8.55 -4.09
N MET A 52 -9.66 -7.76 -3.34
CA MET A 52 -10.76 -8.24 -2.48
C MET A 52 -12.10 -8.27 -3.20
N GLU A 53 -12.14 -7.88 -4.48
CA GLU A 53 -13.37 -7.80 -5.27
C GLU A 53 -14.45 -6.92 -4.60
N GLY A 54 -14.01 -5.85 -3.94
CA GLY A 54 -14.88 -4.86 -3.32
C GLY A 54 -15.41 -5.24 -1.94
N ALA A 55 -14.93 -6.34 -1.34
CA ALA A 55 -15.37 -6.77 0.00
C ALA A 55 -14.21 -7.37 0.78
N GLY A 56 -13.97 -6.88 1.98
CA GLY A 56 -12.90 -7.38 2.83
C GLY A 56 -12.38 -6.33 3.78
N THR A 57 -11.15 -6.51 4.24
CA THR A 57 -10.52 -5.62 5.21
C THR A 57 -9.17 -5.15 4.71
N ILE A 58 -8.95 -3.83 4.77
CA ILE A 58 -7.64 -3.21 4.55
C ILE A 58 -7.12 -2.73 5.91
N THR A 59 -5.90 -3.12 6.24
CA THR A 59 -5.24 -2.66 7.47
C THR A 59 -4.06 -1.78 7.08
N LEU A 60 -4.04 -0.54 7.56
CA LEU A 60 -2.93 0.38 7.42
C LEU A 60 -2.18 0.45 8.74
N THR A 61 -0.88 0.21 8.70
CA THR A 61 -0.03 0.19 9.90
C THR A 61 1.12 1.18 9.71
N ILE A 62 1.39 1.97 10.74
CA ILE A 62 2.58 2.81 10.83
C ILE A 62 3.36 2.35 12.05
N ASP A 63 4.61 1.98 11.84
CA ASP A 63 5.52 1.55 12.89
C ASP A 63 6.72 2.52 12.92
N ASP A 64 6.82 3.29 14.00
CA ASP A 64 7.91 4.25 14.20
C ASP A 64 8.88 3.82 15.31
N THR A 65 8.84 2.56 15.71
CA THR A 65 9.66 2.04 16.81
C THR A 65 11.13 1.87 16.45
N LEU A 66 11.47 1.89 15.14
CA LEU A 66 12.84 1.74 14.68
C LEU A 66 13.56 3.10 14.68
N ALA A 67 14.83 3.10 15.06
CA ALA A 67 15.59 4.34 15.22
C ALA A 67 15.89 5.04 13.89
N ASP A 68 16.07 4.28 12.82
CA ASP A 68 16.57 4.78 11.53
C ASP A 68 15.50 4.90 10.45
N ARG A 69 14.31 4.35 10.68
CA ARG A 69 13.26 4.32 9.66
C ARG A 69 11.86 4.25 10.25
N VAL A 70 10.91 4.62 9.42
CA VAL A 70 9.48 4.45 9.68
C VAL A 70 8.94 3.44 8.67
N ILE A 71 8.12 2.53 9.13
CA ILE A 71 7.52 1.48 8.32
C ILE A 71 6.03 1.77 8.15
N VAL A 72 5.57 1.67 6.90
CA VAL A 72 4.14 1.77 6.56
C VAL A 72 3.75 0.48 5.85
N GLU A 73 2.70 -0.17 6.32
CA GLU A 73 2.19 -1.39 5.71
C GLU A 73 0.75 -1.23 5.27
N VAL A 74 0.44 -1.76 4.10
CA VAL A 74 -0.92 -1.85 3.56
C VAL A 74 -1.23 -3.33 3.38
N SER A 75 -2.14 -3.85 4.18
CA SER A 75 -2.49 -5.26 4.19
C SER A 75 -3.94 -5.45 3.78
N ASP A 76 -4.22 -6.43 2.92
CA ASP A 76 -5.57 -6.74 2.49
C ASP A 76 -5.90 -8.21 2.73
N THR A 77 -7.19 -8.54 2.63
CA THR A 77 -7.70 -9.91 2.76
C THR A 77 -8.16 -10.46 1.40
N GLY A 78 -7.49 -10.04 0.34
CA GLY A 78 -7.88 -10.37 -1.02
C GLY A 78 -7.36 -11.72 -1.52
N LYS A 79 -7.32 -11.85 -2.84
CA LYS A 79 -6.96 -13.11 -3.50
C LYS A 79 -5.49 -13.51 -3.34
N GLY A 80 -4.63 -12.58 -2.96
CA GLY A 80 -3.20 -12.82 -2.91
C GLY A 80 -2.53 -12.75 -4.28
N ILE A 81 -1.21 -12.90 -4.29
CA ILE A 81 -0.39 -12.87 -5.50
C ILE A 81 0.27 -14.23 -5.68
N LYS A 82 0.19 -14.77 -6.88
CA LYS A 82 0.86 -16.05 -7.19
C LYS A 82 2.36 -15.89 -6.98
N LYS A 83 2.98 -16.91 -6.41
CA LYS A 83 4.41 -16.91 -6.11
C LYS A 83 5.27 -16.55 -7.33
N ARG A 84 4.90 -17.04 -8.50
CA ARG A 84 5.60 -16.74 -9.76
C ARG A 84 5.50 -15.28 -10.18
N ASP A 85 4.49 -14.55 -9.68
CA ASP A 85 4.25 -13.15 -10.05
C ASP A 85 4.89 -12.16 -9.08
N LEU A 86 5.35 -12.62 -7.90
CA LEU A 86 5.91 -11.73 -6.87
C LEU A 86 7.08 -10.89 -7.36
N ARG A 87 7.90 -11.43 -8.26
CA ARG A 87 9.05 -10.70 -8.82
C ARG A 87 8.63 -9.65 -9.84
N ASN A 88 7.43 -9.76 -10.38
CA ASN A 88 6.99 -8.97 -11.54
C ASN A 88 6.01 -7.86 -11.18
N VAL A 89 5.46 -7.86 -9.96
CA VAL A 89 4.36 -6.94 -9.62
C VAL A 89 4.73 -5.46 -9.75
N PHE A 90 6.01 -5.12 -9.63
CA PHE A 90 6.48 -3.75 -9.78
C PHE A 90 7.00 -3.42 -11.18
N ARG A 91 6.97 -4.37 -12.11
CA ARG A 91 7.40 -4.10 -13.49
C ARG A 91 6.36 -3.27 -14.23
N PRO A 92 6.79 -2.26 -15.00
CA PRO A 92 5.86 -1.51 -15.84
C PRO A 92 5.10 -2.45 -16.78
N GLY A 93 3.79 -2.25 -16.88
CA GLY A 93 2.94 -3.07 -17.74
C GLY A 93 2.41 -4.33 -17.09
N PHE A 94 2.93 -4.74 -15.93
CA PHE A 94 2.38 -5.91 -15.25
C PHE A 94 1.01 -5.60 -14.66
N THR A 95 0.01 -6.39 -15.02
CA THR A 95 -1.33 -6.28 -14.45
C THR A 95 -2.07 -7.60 -14.62
N THR A 96 -2.89 -7.96 -13.61
CA THR A 96 -3.85 -9.05 -13.68
C THR A 96 -5.26 -8.52 -13.90
N LYS A 97 -5.42 -7.20 -14.02
CA LYS A 97 -6.72 -6.55 -14.19
C LYS A 97 -7.09 -6.48 -15.66
N LYS A 98 -8.38 -6.64 -15.96
CA LYS A 98 -8.88 -6.50 -17.33
C LYS A 98 -8.74 -5.07 -17.87
N ARG A 99 -8.80 -4.08 -16.98
CA ARG A 99 -8.70 -2.66 -17.30
C ARG A 99 -7.61 -2.04 -16.44
N GLY A 100 -6.39 -2.18 -16.83
CA GLY A 100 -5.28 -1.57 -16.12
C GLY A 100 -4.11 -1.45 -17.04
N TRP A 101 -3.34 -0.39 -16.87
CA TRP A 101 -2.15 -0.15 -17.68
C TRP A 101 -0.92 -0.82 -17.06
N GLY A 102 -1.06 -1.37 -15.83
CA GLY A 102 0.05 -2.01 -15.13
C GLY A 102 1.13 -1.05 -14.68
N LEU A 103 0.81 0.25 -14.54
CA LEU A 103 1.79 1.28 -14.20
C LEU A 103 1.72 1.72 -12.74
N GLY A 104 0.62 1.40 -12.02
CA GLY A 104 0.42 1.89 -10.68
C GLY A 104 1.50 1.48 -9.70
N LEU A 105 1.82 0.19 -9.61
CA LEU A 105 2.83 -0.31 -8.69
C LEU A 105 4.24 0.10 -9.11
N SER A 106 4.55 0.12 -10.40
CA SER A 106 5.87 0.55 -10.87
C SER A 106 6.11 2.02 -10.54
N LEU A 107 5.07 2.86 -10.70
CA LEU A 107 5.17 4.27 -10.36
C LEU A 107 5.24 4.48 -8.85
N ALA A 108 4.49 3.71 -8.06
CA ALA A 108 4.58 3.74 -6.61
C ALA A 108 6.00 3.42 -6.13
N LYS A 109 6.61 2.39 -6.70
CA LYS A 109 8.01 2.02 -6.40
C LYS A 109 8.97 3.16 -6.73
N ARG A 110 8.80 3.78 -7.89
CA ARG A 110 9.63 4.91 -8.30
C ARG A 110 9.49 6.07 -7.33
N ILE A 111 8.29 6.41 -6.91
CA ILE A 111 8.05 7.48 -5.94
C ILE A 111 8.73 7.16 -4.61
N VAL A 112 8.54 5.95 -4.09
CA VAL A 112 9.14 5.57 -2.82
C VAL A 112 10.66 5.53 -2.89
N GLU A 113 11.22 4.92 -3.92
CA GLU A 113 12.66 4.65 -3.99
C GLU A 113 13.46 5.83 -4.54
N GLU A 114 12.99 6.48 -5.60
CA GLU A 114 13.74 7.58 -6.21
C GLU A 114 13.49 8.93 -5.52
N TYR A 115 12.25 9.24 -5.14
CA TYR A 115 11.93 10.52 -4.54
C TYR A 115 12.07 10.53 -3.01
N HIS A 116 11.89 9.40 -2.36
CA HIS A 116 11.92 9.32 -0.90
C HIS A 116 13.09 8.49 -0.37
N HIS A 117 13.90 7.91 -1.23
CA HIS A 117 15.05 7.07 -0.87
C HIS A 117 14.67 5.93 0.07
N GLY A 118 13.46 5.43 -0.08
CA GLY A 118 12.93 4.33 0.71
C GLY A 118 12.93 3.02 -0.06
N ARG A 119 12.16 2.08 0.44
CA ARG A 119 11.96 0.77 -0.19
C ARG A 119 10.49 0.42 -0.15
N ILE A 120 10.01 -0.24 -1.21
CA ILE A 120 8.68 -0.83 -1.24
C ILE A 120 8.79 -2.27 -1.76
N PHE A 121 8.12 -3.18 -1.10
CA PHE A 121 8.13 -4.60 -1.49
C PHE A 121 6.91 -5.32 -0.92
N VAL A 122 6.67 -6.53 -1.44
CA VAL A 122 5.65 -7.41 -0.87
C VAL A 122 6.26 -8.12 0.33
N LYS A 123 5.78 -7.79 1.53
CA LYS A 123 6.24 -8.44 2.77
C LYS A 123 5.76 -9.89 2.82
N SER A 124 4.49 -10.11 2.47
CA SER A 124 3.89 -11.44 2.47
C SER A 124 2.69 -11.44 1.54
N SER A 125 2.42 -12.61 0.95
CA SER A 125 1.22 -12.83 0.17
C SER A 125 0.90 -14.31 0.19
N GLU A 126 -0.38 -14.62 0.39
CA GLU A 126 -0.88 -15.99 0.42
C GLU A 126 -2.18 -16.06 -0.37
N LEU A 127 -2.24 -16.98 -1.32
CA LEU A 127 -3.42 -17.15 -2.17
C LEU A 127 -4.65 -17.46 -1.31
N GLY A 128 -5.72 -16.73 -1.56
CA GLY A 128 -6.97 -16.86 -0.82
C GLY A 128 -6.99 -16.20 0.54
N LYS A 129 -5.89 -15.61 0.99
CA LYS A 129 -5.80 -14.94 2.30
C LYS A 129 -5.47 -13.47 2.24
N GLY A 130 -4.61 -13.06 1.31
CA GLY A 130 -4.33 -11.64 1.10
C GLY A 130 -2.86 -11.32 0.89
N THR A 131 -2.57 -10.03 0.85
CA THR A 131 -1.24 -9.49 0.57
C THR A 131 -0.93 -8.34 1.50
N THR A 132 0.33 -8.23 1.92
CA THR A 132 0.85 -7.08 2.66
C THR A 132 1.99 -6.45 1.89
N PHE A 133 1.81 -5.17 1.51
CA PHE A 133 2.88 -4.33 0.96
C PHE A 133 3.53 -3.56 2.10
N ARG A 134 4.86 -3.49 2.08
CA ARG A 134 5.61 -2.77 3.08
C ARG A 134 6.43 -1.67 2.45
N ILE A 135 6.37 -0.48 3.06
CA ILE A 135 7.18 0.69 2.70
C ILE A 135 8.08 1.01 3.86
N GLU A 136 9.37 1.19 3.59
CA GLU A 136 10.36 1.63 4.58
C GLU A 136 10.85 3.00 4.18
N LEU A 137 10.69 3.98 5.06
CA LEU A 137 11.11 5.36 4.86
C LEU A 137 12.22 5.70 5.85
N ARG A 138 13.31 6.27 5.36
CA ARG A 138 14.40 6.74 6.23
C ARG A 138 13.95 7.95 7.02
N ARG A 139 14.38 8.01 8.28
CA ARG A 139 14.17 9.17 9.10
C ARG A 139 15.07 10.33 8.70
#